data_c4b3642a49999a85dc3adee059dec849
#
_entry.id   c4b3642a49999a85dc3adee059dec849
#
_cell.length_a   1.000
_cell.length_b   1.000
_cell.length_c   1.000
_cell.angle_alpha   90.00
_cell.angle_beta   90.00
_cell.angle_gamma   90.00
#
_symmetry.space_group_name_H-M   'P 1'
#
loop_
_entity.id
_entity.type
_entity.pdbx_description
1 polymer ?
#
loop_
_entity_poly.entity_id
_entity_poly.type
_entity_poly.pdbx_seq_one_letter_code
_entity_poly.pdbx_strand_id
1 'polypeptide(L)'
;MNINTVSKTSRITIVSAVFLLSMLVLSLVINGIWRQQTTQEQTLAKQNIQNRVSEIKYAINECCGITETMNLILQENAEGTMEDFNNVAKHIMKDRKYISCLQLAPDGTVTSIYPIEGYEGDLINLFEEKHYGSLAAYSKNTGTMTLQGPFEIQHKEIGMELREPVYVRDSNGIKQFWGFAIAIIKVPDVFQISTDNLKTFGYDYTLYKTNPFDEEMHPITSSKGILEDPVVADFDAAGVSWRLAIAPEEGWVQPSYLLPYALFGLFLVLLLTLLTYMVLLLAEDRALFSNISLRDQLTGLYNVRCFEEDMATLVRTNKLHGIFYIDVNKFKHINDTYGHRAGDDVLKEVALRMKDACEFNVYRLGGDEFAILVNQDIKESAYETIAAKMTKAFNRSIVSGSNNMMISISIGYAFYPDDGTDPQQLREIADQRMYNMKEAYHAEME
;
A
#
# COMPACT_ATOMS: atom_id res chain seq x y z
N MET A 1 42.72 5.13 -0.17
CA MET A 1 41.29 5.37 0.07
C MET A 1 40.65 4.03 0.38
N ASN A 2 40.28 3.79 1.66
CA ASN A 2 39.60 2.54 2.06
C ASN A 2 38.26 2.49 1.36
N ILE A 3 38.15 1.72 0.30
CA ILE A 3 36.87 1.37 -0.30
C ILE A 3 36.25 0.39 0.70
N ASN A 4 35.32 0.93 1.52
CA ASN A 4 34.49 0.11 2.40
C ASN A 4 33.73 -0.88 1.52
N THR A 5 34.20 -2.10 1.42
CA THR A 5 33.39 -3.21 0.94
C THR A 5 32.18 -3.29 1.85
N VAL A 6 30.98 -3.20 1.26
CA VAL A 6 29.73 -3.29 2.01
C VAL A 6 29.76 -4.64 2.75
N SER A 7 29.85 -4.62 4.08
CA SER A 7 29.92 -5.87 4.84
C SER A 7 28.67 -6.73 4.55
N LYS A 8 28.79 -8.05 4.62
CA LYS A 8 27.66 -8.99 4.43
C LYS A 8 26.45 -8.58 5.28
N THR A 9 26.70 -8.11 6.50
CA THR A 9 25.67 -7.62 7.43
C THR A 9 24.97 -6.36 6.90
N SER A 10 25.73 -5.38 6.39
CA SER A 10 25.19 -4.14 5.83
C SER A 10 24.37 -4.41 4.57
N ARG A 11 24.77 -5.35 3.72
CA ARG A 11 24.02 -5.77 2.53
C ARG A 11 22.66 -6.36 2.92
N ILE A 12 22.62 -7.29 3.88
CA ILE A 12 21.39 -7.89 4.38
C ILE A 12 20.46 -6.80 4.94
N THR A 13 21.02 -5.86 5.71
CA THR A 13 20.23 -4.75 6.29
C THR A 13 19.58 -3.88 5.21
N ILE A 14 20.34 -3.51 4.17
CA ILE A 14 19.81 -2.68 3.05
C ILE A 14 18.70 -3.43 2.31
N VAL A 15 18.93 -4.69 1.95
CA VAL A 15 17.95 -5.51 1.23
C VAL A 15 16.67 -5.70 2.06
N SER A 16 16.81 -5.98 3.37
CA SER A 16 15.66 -6.08 4.28
C SER A 16 14.89 -4.77 4.42
N ALA A 17 15.60 -3.64 4.50
CA ALA A 17 14.97 -2.32 4.56
C ALA A 17 14.17 -2.01 3.27
N VAL A 18 14.73 -2.31 2.11
CA VAL A 18 14.03 -2.15 0.81
C VAL A 18 12.80 -3.04 0.76
N PHE A 19 12.91 -4.31 1.17
CA PHE A 19 11.77 -5.23 1.21
C PHE A 19 10.65 -4.71 2.10
N LEU A 20 10.96 -4.32 3.35
CA LEU A 20 9.98 -3.83 4.32
C LEU A 20 9.31 -2.53 3.84
N LEU A 21 10.09 -1.60 3.29
CA LEU A 21 9.55 -0.34 2.74
C LEU A 21 8.62 -0.62 1.56
N SER A 22 9.01 -1.51 0.66
CA SER A 22 8.19 -1.88 -0.50
C SER A 22 6.90 -2.59 -0.10
N MET A 23 6.95 -3.45 0.94
CA MET A 23 5.75 -4.09 1.51
C MET A 23 4.81 -3.06 2.16
N LEU A 24 5.36 -2.06 2.84
CA LEU A 24 4.55 -0.97 3.39
C LEU A 24 3.83 -0.18 2.29
N VAL A 25 4.56 0.16 1.22
CA VAL A 25 3.97 0.85 0.06
C VAL A 25 2.89 0.00 -0.59
N LEU A 26 3.12 -1.30 -0.78
CA LEU A 26 2.12 -2.22 -1.33
C LEU A 26 0.86 -2.24 -0.47
N SER A 27 1.01 -2.34 0.86
CA SER A 27 -0.12 -2.31 1.80
C SER A 27 -0.93 -1.01 1.69
N LEU A 28 -0.26 0.14 1.56
CA LEU A 28 -0.93 1.43 1.37
C LEU A 28 -1.68 1.51 0.04
N VAL A 29 -1.09 0.98 -1.04
CA VAL A 29 -1.73 0.94 -2.36
C VAL A 29 -2.98 0.05 -2.34
N ILE A 30 -2.88 -1.17 -1.79
CA ILE A 30 -4.02 -2.10 -1.68
C ILE A 30 -5.14 -1.48 -0.83
N ASN A 31 -4.81 -0.85 0.29
CA ASN A 31 -5.79 -0.14 1.12
C ASN A 31 -6.45 1.04 0.36
N GLY A 32 -5.68 1.75 -0.45
CA GLY A 32 -6.19 2.81 -1.32
C GLY A 32 -7.19 2.28 -2.35
N ILE A 33 -6.86 1.19 -3.04
CA ILE A 33 -7.75 0.53 -4.01
C ILE A 33 -9.02 0.03 -3.31
N TRP A 34 -8.88 -0.62 -2.15
CA TRP A 34 -10.02 -1.10 -1.36
C TRP A 34 -10.97 0.03 -0.99
N ARG A 35 -10.46 1.16 -0.46
CA ARG A 35 -11.27 2.33 -0.11
C ARG A 35 -11.96 2.96 -1.32
N GLN A 36 -11.25 3.09 -2.42
CA GLN A 36 -11.81 3.64 -3.66
C GLN A 36 -12.96 2.78 -4.18
N GLN A 37 -12.77 1.46 -4.23
CA GLN A 37 -13.80 0.52 -4.66
C GLN A 37 -15.01 0.54 -3.72
N THR A 38 -14.79 0.51 -2.40
CA THR A 38 -15.87 0.64 -1.40
C THR A 38 -16.70 1.90 -1.65
N THR A 39 -16.04 3.06 -1.84
CA THR A 39 -16.74 4.33 -2.08
C THR A 39 -17.55 4.30 -3.39
N GLN A 40 -17.01 3.67 -4.42
CA GLN A 40 -17.67 3.53 -5.72
C GLN A 40 -18.93 2.65 -5.59
N GLU A 41 -18.82 1.48 -4.97
CA GLU A 41 -19.94 0.56 -4.73
C GLU A 41 -21.02 1.20 -3.84
N GLN A 42 -20.62 1.89 -2.77
CA GLN A 42 -21.56 2.64 -1.92
C GLN A 42 -22.27 3.76 -2.68
N THR A 43 -21.59 4.40 -3.64
CA THR A 43 -22.21 5.44 -4.48
C THR A 43 -23.26 4.84 -5.42
N LEU A 44 -22.96 3.70 -6.03
CA LEU A 44 -23.94 2.97 -6.85
C LEU A 44 -25.12 2.48 -6.01
N ALA A 45 -24.86 1.96 -4.80
CA ALA A 45 -25.91 1.55 -3.87
C ALA A 45 -26.80 2.73 -3.46
N LYS A 46 -26.24 3.94 -3.25
CA LYS A 46 -27.02 5.17 -2.97
C LYS A 46 -27.97 5.56 -4.11
N GLN A 47 -27.57 5.32 -5.35
CA GLN A 47 -28.46 5.55 -6.50
C GLN A 47 -29.57 4.49 -6.57
N ASN A 48 -29.21 3.22 -6.35
CA ASN A 48 -30.17 2.11 -6.38
C ASN A 48 -31.21 2.22 -5.25
N ILE A 49 -30.79 2.58 -4.04
CA ILE A 49 -31.70 2.69 -2.88
C ILE A 49 -32.76 3.74 -3.10
N GLN A 50 -32.50 4.85 -3.80
CA GLN A 50 -33.48 5.90 -4.08
C GLN A 50 -34.61 5.39 -4.97
N ASN A 51 -34.30 4.53 -5.94
CA ASN A 51 -35.35 3.92 -6.78
C ASN A 51 -36.24 2.98 -5.95
N ARG A 52 -35.63 2.18 -5.05
CA ARG A 52 -36.39 1.28 -4.16
C ARG A 52 -37.22 2.04 -3.14
N VAL A 53 -36.72 3.13 -2.58
CA VAL A 53 -37.50 4.03 -1.73
C VAL A 53 -38.72 4.54 -2.48
N SER A 54 -38.59 4.93 -3.74
CA SER A 54 -39.71 5.39 -4.55
C SER A 54 -40.78 4.30 -4.76
N GLU A 55 -40.37 3.06 -4.99
CA GLU A 55 -41.27 1.91 -5.12
C GLU A 55 -41.97 1.60 -3.78
N ILE A 56 -41.24 1.63 -2.66
CA ILE A 56 -41.83 1.43 -1.32
C ILE A 56 -42.83 2.52 -0.99
N LYS A 57 -42.49 3.80 -1.27
CA LYS A 57 -43.42 4.93 -1.10
C LYS A 57 -44.71 4.74 -1.94
N TYR A 58 -44.54 4.29 -3.19
CA TYR A 58 -45.67 4.01 -4.04
C TYR A 58 -46.58 2.94 -3.44
N ALA A 59 -46.00 1.82 -2.97
CA ALA A 59 -46.76 0.73 -2.33
C ALA A 59 -47.52 1.19 -1.08
N ILE A 60 -46.85 2.00 -0.21
CA ILE A 60 -47.50 2.57 0.97
C ILE A 60 -48.65 3.50 0.57
N ASN A 61 -48.46 4.41 -0.38
CA ASN A 61 -49.46 5.34 -0.84
C ASN A 61 -50.66 4.61 -1.51
N GLU A 62 -50.37 3.52 -2.23
CA GLU A 62 -51.46 2.67 -2.77
C GLU A 62 -52.33 2.09 -1.64
N CYS A 63 -51.69 1.63 -0.55
CA CYS A 63 -52.43 1.15 0.61
C CYS A 63 -53.22 2.27 1.30
N CYS A 64 -52.68 3.48 1.42
CA CYS A 64 -53.40 4.64 1.95
C CYS A 64 -54.63 4.97 1.08
N GLY A 65 -54.51 4.92 -0.25
CA GLY A 65 -55.60 5.14 -1.19
C GLY A 65 -56.79 4.17 -1.01
N ILE A 66 -56.54 2.99 -0.42
CA ILE A 66 -57.62 2.02 -0.11
C ILE A 66 -58.49 2.56 1.02
N THR A 67 -57.91 2.97 2.14
CA THR A 67 -58.64 3.51 3.28
C THR A 67 -59.28 4.86 2.95
N GLU A 68 -58.63 5.70 2.16
CA GLU A 68 -59.19 6.95 1.63
C GLU A 68 -60.42 6.65 0.76
N THR A 69 -60.37 5.64 -0.11
CA THR A 69 -61.51 5.24 -0.93
C THR A 69 -62.71 4.78 -0.07
N MET A 70 -62.41 3.96 0.97
CA MET A 70 -63.44 3.54 1.94
C MET A 70 -64.02 4.74 2.68
N ASN A 71 -63.22 5.70 3.09
CA ASN A 71 -63.67 6.94 3.74
C ASN A 71 -64.60 7.74 2.85
N LEU A 72 -64.28 7.92 1.57
CA LEU A 72 -65.14 8.63 0.62
C LEU A 72 -66.51 7.94 0.45
N ILE A 73 -66.53 6.61 0.29
CA ILE A 73 -67.76 5.83 0.16
C ILE A 73 -68.64 5.97 1.43
N LEU A 74 -67.99 5.89 2.62
CA LEU A 74 -68.66 6.03 3.90
C LEU A 74 -69.21 7.46 4.12
N GLN A 75 -68.56 8.48 3.67
CA GLN A 75 -69.04 9.87 3.74
C GLN A 75 -70.27 10.09 2.90
N GLU A 76 -70.46 9.38 1.77
CA GLU A 76 -71.66 9.48 0.92
C GLU A 76 -72.83 8.71 1.52
N ASN A 77 -72.63 7.46 1.99
CA ASN A 77 -73.70 6.63 2.56
C ASN A 77 -73.14 5.60 3.55
N ALA A 78 -72.95 5.96 4.81
CA ALA A 78 -72.41 5.09 5.82
C ALA A 78 -73.25 3.85 6.12
N GLU A 79 -74.59 4.04 6.22
CA GLU A 79 -75.51 2.93 6.53
C GLU A 79 -75.59 1.92 5.39
N GLY A 80 -75.79 2.36 4.15
CA GLY A 80 -75.83 1.47 3.00
C GLY A 80 -74.51 0.79 2.73
N THR A 81 -73.34 1.44 3.06
CA THR A 81 -72.06 0.87 2.94
C THR A 81 -71.86 -0.22 3.97
N MET A 82 -72.33 -0.07 5.20
CA MET A 82 -72.25 -1.13 6.23
C MET A 82 -73.08 -2.36 5.84
N GLU A 83 -74.29 -2.17 5.28
CA GLU A 83 -75.13 -3.27 4.81
C GLU A 83 -74.49 -4.07 3.65
N ASP A 84 -73.77 -3.40 2.74
CA ASP A 84 -73.20 -4.00 1.55
C ASP A 84 -71.67 -4.13 1.67
N PHE A 85 -71.09 -4.02 2.88
CA PHE A 85 -69.64 -3.96 3.12
C PHE A 85 -68.87 -5.11 2.50
N ASN A 86 -69.38 -6.34 2.58
CA ASN A 86 -68.71 -7.50 2.04
C ASN A 86 -68.50 -7.41 0.52
N ASN A 87 -69.46 -6.85 -0.24
CA ASN A 87 -69.33 -6.69 -1.67
C ASN A 87 -68.36 -5.53 -2.00
N VAL A 88 -68.40 -4.45 -1.27
CA VAL A 88 -67.48 -3.31 -1.42
C VAL A 88 -66.04 -3.76 -1.13
N ALA A 89 -65.84 -4.42 0.01
CA ALA A 89 -64.53 -4.94 0.42
C ALA A 89 -63.98 -5.96 -0.57
N LYS A 90 -64.81 -6.90 -1.03
CA LYS A 90 -64.43 -7.87 -2.05
C LYS A 90 -63.98 -7.20 -3.35
N HIS A 91 -64.64 -6.11 -3.74
CA HIS A 91 -64.28 -5.37 -4.95
C HIS A 91 -62.95 -4.62 -4.78
N ILE A 92 -62.70 -4.00 -3.62
CA ILE A 92 -61.47 -3.28 -3.28
C ILE A 92 -60.28 -4.26 -3.20
N MET A 93 -60.46 -5.42 -2.59
CA MET A 93 -59.42 -6.43 -2.41
C MET A 93 -59.10 -7.23 -3.68
N LYS A 94 -59.91 -7.10 -4.74
CA LYS A 94 -59.65 -7.81 -5.98
C LYS A 94 -58.23 -7.48 -6.51
N ASP A 95 -57.49 -8.52 -6.77
CA ASP A 95 -56.10 -8.46 -7.27
C ASP A 95 -55.06 -7.88 -6.28
N ARG A 96 -55.44 -7.57 -5.03
CA ARG A 96 -54.57 -7.03 -3.96
C ARG A 96 -54.33 -8.06 -2.88
N LYS A 97 -53.52 -9.11 -3.20
CA LYS A 97 -53.22 -10.23 -2.28
C LYS A 97 -52.52 -9.83 -1.01
N TYR A 98 -51.84 -8.67 -1.00
CA TYR A 98 -51.15 -8.11 0.17
C TYR A 98 -52.12 -7.54 1.22
N ILE A 99 -53.42 -7.36 0.94
CA ILE A 99 -54.42 -6.98 1.93
C ILE A 99 -54.88 -8.25 2.65
N SER A 100 -54.75 -8.28 3.98
CA SER A 100 -55.23 -9.39 4.80
C SER A 100 -56.74 -9.28 5.02
N CYS A 101 -57.20 -8.12 5.48
CA CYS A 101 -58.64 -7.82 5.61
C CYS A 101 -58.90 -6.31 5.58
N LEU A 102 -60.14 -5.96 5.33
CA LEU A 102 -60.70 -4.61 5.50
C LEU A 102 -61.69 -4.64 6.64
N GLN A 103 -61.73 -3.54 7.43
CA GLN A 103 -62.58 -3.45 8.61
C GLN A 103 -63.29 -2.09 8.68
N LEU A 104 -64.47 -2.08 9.28
CA LEU A 104 -65.17 -0.86 9.67
C LEU A 104 -65.36 -0.86 11.19
N ALA A 105 -65.10 0.30 11.81
CA ALA A 105 -65.19 0.47 13.25
C ALA A 105 -66.00 1.71 13.60
N PRO A 106 -67.36 1.66 13.48
CA PRO A 106 -68.25 2.74 13.95
C PRO A 106 -67.98 3.00 15.44
N ASP A 107 -67.89 4.29 15.80
CA ASP A 107 -67.58 4.75 17.17
C ASP A 107 -66.32 4.11 17.77
N GLY A 108 -65.41 3.61 16.89
CA GLY A 108 -64.18 2.97 17.29
C GLY A 108 -64.30 1.48 17.64
N THR A 109 -65.45 0.87 17.49
CA THR A 109 -65.68 -0.57 17.70
C THR A 109 -65.73 -1.31 16.37
N VAL A 110 -64.86 -2.28 16.15
CA VAL A 110 -64.84 -3.08 14.93
C VAL A 110 -66.08 -3.94 14.84
N THR A 111 -66.95 -3.67 13.87
CA THR A 111 -68.24 -4.36 13.69
C THR A 111 -68.33 -5.11 12.36
N SER A 112 -67.54 -4.73 11.36
CA SER A 112 -67.52 -5.36 10.05
C SER A 112 -66.10 -5.70 9.62
N ILE A 113 -65.88 -6.95 9.18
CA ILE A 113 -64.58 -7.47 8.75
C ILE A 113 -64.76 -8.31 7.49
N TYR A 114 -63.93 -8.08 6.46
CA TYR A 114 -63.95 -8.89 5.26
C TYR A 114 -62.51 -9.18 4.80
N PRO A 115 -62.13 -10.45 4.51
CA PRO A 115 -62.87 -11.67 4.84
C PRO A 115 -62.92 -11.86 6.35
N ILE A 116 -63.97 -12.52 6.85
CA ILE A 116 -64.16 -12.76 8.28
C ILE A 116 -63.36 -13.97 8.80
N GLU A 117 -62.97 -14.88 7.91
CA GLU A 117 -62.25 -16.09 8.23
C GLU A 117 -61.00 -15.76 9.07
N GLY A 118 -60.96 -16.27 10.32
CA GLY A 118 -59.88 -16.11 11.29
C GLY A 118 -59.93 -14.82 12.12
N TYR A 119 -60.84 -13.92 11.89
CA TYR A 119 -61.13 -12.75 12.72
C TYR A 119 -62.42 -12.90 13.51
N GLU A 120 -62.79 -14.16 13.76
CA GLU A 120 -63.96 -14.56 14.52
C GLU A 120 -63.68 -14.37 16.01
N GLY A 121 -64.14 -13.28 16.60
CA GLY A 121 -63.88 -12.99 18.00
C GLY A 121 -64.77 -11.89 18.57
N ASP A 122 -64.52 -11.48 19.78
CA ASP A 122 -65.26 -10.39 20.43
C ASP A 122 -65.05 -9.07 19.69
N LEU A 123 -66.06 -8.21 19.75
CA LEU A 123 -66.01 -6.84 19.18
C LEU A 123 -64.83 -6.07 19.83
N ILE A 124 -63.87 -5.69 19.06
CA ILE A 124 -62.68 -4.96 19.53
C ILE A 124 -62.98 -3.47 19.57
N ASN A 125 -62.98 -2.87 20.78
CA ASN A 125 -62.97 -1.42 20.92
C ASN A 125 -61.57 -0.87 20.83
N LEU A 126 -61.26 -0.18 19.76
CA LEU A 126 -59.93 0.34 19.46
C LEU A 126 -59.43 1.39 20.46
N PHE A 127 -60.31 2.05 21.22
CA PHE A 127 -59.93 3.02 22.25
C PHE A 127 -59.52 2.36 23.58
N GLU A 128 -60.01 1.14 23.85
CA GLU A 128 -59.75 0.41 25.10
C GLU A 128 -58.52 -0.48 25.05
N GLU A 129 -57.98 -0.71 23.88
CA GLU A 129 -56.78 -1.52 23.75
C GLU A 129 -55.52 -0.85 24.34
N LYS A 130 -54.86 -1.55 25.24
CA LYS A 130 -53.70 -1.01 26.00
C LYS A 130 -52.52 -0.51 25.14
N HIS A 131 -52.33 -1.08 23.97
CA HIS A 131 -51.20 -0.73 23.09
C HIS A 131 -51.61 0.18 21.93
N TYR A 132 -52.89 0.32 21.64
CA TYR A 132 -53.36 0.91 20.39
C TYR A 132 -54.36 2.06 20.58
N GLY A 133 -54.93 2.19 21.78
CA GLY A 133 -55.95 3.20 22.09
C GLY A 133 -55.43 4.63 21.96
N SER A 134 -54.19 4.88 22.27
CA SER A 134 -53.57 6.21 22.10
C SER A 134 -53.49 6.64 20.64
N LEU A 135 -53.20 5.72 19.70
CA LEU A 135 -53.13 5.98 18.28
C LEU A 135 -54.55 6.20 17.68
N ALA A 136 -55.55 5.43 18.11
CA ALA A 136 -56.93 5.61 17.72
C ALA A 136 -57.46 6.98 18.19
N ALA A 137 -57.19 7.35 19.44
CA ALA A 137 -57.54 8.66 19.97
C ALA A 137 -56.83 9.82 19.23
N TYR A 138 -55.53 9.65 18.93
CA TYR A 138 -54.76 10.62 18.12
C TYR A 138 -55.39 10.79 16.74
N SER A 139 -55.65 9.69 16.01
CA SER A 139 -56.24 9.70 14.68
C SER A 139 -57.60 10.39 14.69
N LYS A 140 -58.46 10.07 15.67
CA LYS A 140 -59.76 10.73 15.88
C LYS A 140 -59.61 12.23 16.12
N ASN A 141 -58.70 12.66 16.98
CA ASN A 141 -58.58 14.05 17.38
C ASN A 141 -57.91 14.94 16.32
N THR A 142 -56.99 14.39 15.55
CA THR A 142 -56.26 15.12 14.51
C THR A 142 -56.91 15.03 13.13
N GLY A 143 -57.74 14.04 12.90
CA GLY A 143 -58.28 13.72 11.57
C GLY A 143 -57.22 13.15 10.62
N THR A 144 -56.11 12.64 11.17
CA THR A 144 -54.99 12.12 10.40
C THR A 144 -54.99 10.60 10.38
N MET A 145 -54.80 10.01 9.22
CA MET A 145 -54.57 8.56 9.11
C MET A 145 -53.37 8.14 9.94
N THR A 146 -53.43 6.95 10.53
CA THR A 146 -52.34 6.37 11.30
C THR A 146 -51.94 5.00 10.75
N LEU A 147 -50.62 4.73 10.79
CA LEU A 147 -50.04 3.45 10.40
C LEU A 147 -49.42 2.80 11.62
N GLN A 148 -49.96 1.67 12.01
CA GLN A 148 -49.57 0.91 13.19
C GLN A 148 -48.99 -0.43 12.82
N GLY A 149 -48.11 -0.96 13.67
CA GLY A 149 -47.43 -2.24 13.48
C GLY A 149 -45.90 -2.06 13.27
N PRO A 150 -45.18 -3.15 13.01
CA PRO A 150 -45.68 -4.49 12.68
C PRO A 150 -46.25 -5.23 13.90
N PHE A 151 -47.21 -6.13 13.67
CA PHE A 151 -47.75 -7.05 14.68
C PHE A 151 -48.16 -8.38 14.03
N GLU A 152 -48.26 -9.43 14.87
CA GLU A 152 -48.67 -10.74 14.39
C GLU A 152 -50.18 -10.71 14.05
N ILE A 153 -50.51 -11.07 12.82
CA ILE A 153 -51.86 -11.32 12.35
C ILE A 153 -52.12 -12.83 12.28
N GLN A 154 -53.22 -13.23 11.64
CA GLN A 154 -53.57 -14.63 11.51
C GLN A 154 -52.46 -15.47 10.85
N HIS A 155 -52.49 -16.78 11.16
CA HIS A 155 -51.54 -17.76 10.64
C HIS A 155 -50.07 -17.44 10.93
N LYS A 156 -49.80 -16.58 11.97
CA LYS A 156 -48.44 -16.09 12.30
C LYS A 156 -47.81 -15.23 11.22
N GLU A 157 -48.60 -14.68 10.34
CA GLU A 157 -48.14 -13.67 9.38
C GLU A 157 -47.95 -12.34 10.12
N ILE A 158 -47.14 -11.47 9.59
CA ILE A 158 -46.89 -10.12 10.12
C ILE A 158 -47.69 -9.11 9.31
N GLY A 159 -48.37 -8.23 9.99
CA GLY A 159 -49.18 -7.20 9.37
C GLY A 159 -48.94 -5.79 9.89
N MET A 160 -49.44 -4.83 9.15
CA MET A 160 -49.55 -3.44 9.56
C MET A 160 -50.99 -2.98 9.35
N GLU A 161 -51.46 -2.10 10.22
CA GLU A 161 -52.79 -1.54 10.19
C GLU A 161 -52.72 -0.09 9.73
N LEU A 162 -53.44 0.21 8.61
CA LEU A 162 -53.75 1.56 8.23
C LEU A 162 -55.15 1.89 8.76
N ARG A 163 -55.26 2.99 9.50
CA ARG A 163 -56.47 3.44 10.13
C ARG A 163 -56.78 4.86 9.69
N GLU A 164 -57.87 5.02 8.93
CA GLU A 164 -58.36 6.30 8.41
C GLU A 164 -59.58 6.74 9.23
N PRO A 165 -59.55 7.92 9.87
CA PRO A 165 -60.72 8.42 10.62
C PRO A 165 -61.77 8.95 9.68
N VAL A 166 -62.98 8.46 9.84
CA VAL A 166 -64.13 8.83 9.01
C VAL A 166 -65.03 9.82 9.76
N TYR A 167 -65.40 10.89 9.06
CA TYR A 167 -66.32 11.90 9.61
C TYR A 167 -67.47 12.11 8.63
N VAL A 168 -68.64 11.92 9.11
CA VAL A 168 -69.87 12.16 8.33
C VAL A 168 -70.53 13.48 8.74
N ARG A 169 -71.38 14.06 7.87
CA ARG A 169 -72.15 15.25 8.20
C ARG A 169 -73.52 14.82 8.68
N ASP A 170 -73.97 15.40 9.81
CA ASP A 170 -75.33 15.23 10.28
C ASP A 170 -76.30 16.04 9.42
N SER A 171 -77.61 15.94 9.70
CA SER A 171 -78.70 16.67 9.05
C SER A 171 -78.53 18.19 9.09
N ASN A 172 -77.72 18.72 10.01
CA ASN A 172 -77.41 20.14 10.17
C ASN A 172 -76.14 20.55 9.45
N GLY A 173 -75.45 19.61 8.77
CA GLY A 173 -74.13 19.81 8.09
C GLY A 173 -72.96 19.83 9.02
N ILE A 174 -73.08 19.48 10.31
CA ILE A 174 -71.99 19.44 11.29
C ILE A 174 -71.21 18.14 11.10
N LYS A 175 -69.91 18.26 10.99
CA LYS A 175 -69.01 17.13 10.83
C LYS A 175 -68.86 16.39 12.17
N GLN A 176 -69.28 15.12 12.19
CA GLN A 176 -69.16 14.24 13.39
C GLN A 176 -68.27 13.04 13.09
N PHE A 177 -67.51 12.61 14.10
CA PHE A 177 -66.72 11.40 13.99
C PHE A 177 -67.69 10.21 13.89
N TRP A 178 -67.63 9.48 12.76
CA TRP A 178 -68.40 8.26 12.56
C TRP A 178 -67.67 7.00 13.06
N GLY A 179 -66.32 6.93 12.88
CA GLY A 179 -65.56 5.76 13.21
C GLY A 179 -64.27 5.70 12.36
N PHE A 180 -63.81 4.49 12.09
CA PHE A 180 -62.63 4.25 11.30
C PHE A 180 -62.89 3.31 10.12
N ALA A 181 -62.25 3.58 8.97
CA ALA A 181 -61.99 2.65 7.89
C ALA A 181 -60.60 2.09 8.04
N ILE A 182 -60.45 0.75 8.06
CA ILE A 182 -59.21 0.10 8.41
C ILE A 182 -58.80 -0.90 7.31
N ALA A 183 -57.51 -0.92 6.95
CA ALA A 183 -56.94 -1.94 6.10
C ALA A 183 -55.78 -2.61 6.84
N ILE A 184 -55.83 -3.93 6.95
CA ILE A 184 -54.70 -4.75 7.46
C ILE A 184 -53.92 -5.25 6.25
N ILE A 185 -52.66 -4.87 6.15
CA ILE A 185 -51.75 -5.24 5.06
C ILE A 185 -50.70 -6.22 5.54
N LYS A 186 -50.37 -7.21 4.70
CA LYS A 186 -49.35 -8.23 5.00
C LYS A 186 -47.97 -7.71 4.72
N VAL A 187 -47.02 -8.01 5.62
CA VAL A 187 -45.62 -7.76 5.51
C VAL A 187 -44.87 -9.11 5.50
N PRO A 188 -43.97 -9.37 4.58
CA PRO A 188 -43.34 -8.46 3.58
C PRO A 188 -44.08 -8.31 2.25
N ASP A 189 -45.24 -8.96 2.05
CA ASP A 189 -45.93 -9.06 0.74
C ASP A 189 -46.15 -7.71 0.04
N VAL A 190 -46.53 -6.67 0.79
CA VAL A 190 -46.73 -5.32 0.24
C VAL A 190 -45.45 -4.71 -0.34
N PHE A 191 -44.25 -5.15 0.12
CA PHE A 191 -42.96 -4.68 -0.33
C PHE A 191 -42.24 -5.68 -1.22
N GLN A 192 -42.88 -6.81 -1.57
CA GLN A 192 -42.22 -7.94 -2.24
C GLN A 192 -41.50 -7.52 -3.52
N ILE A 193 -42.09 -6.69 -4.37
CA ILE A 193 -41.47 -6.27 -5.63
C ILE A 193 -40.16 -5.52 -5.35
N SER A 194 -40.15 -4.62 -4.39
CA SER A 194 -38.97 -3.82 -4.03
C SER A 194 -37.86 -4.69 -3.37
N THR A 195 -38.30 -5.62 -2.50
CA THR A 195 -37.37 -6.50 -1.77
C THR A 195 -36.74 -7.58 -2.65
N ASP A 196 -37.54 -8.16 -3.58
CA ASP A 196 -37.03 -9.14 -4.56
C ASP A 196 -36.06 -8.48 -5.54
N ASN A 197 -36.30 -7.24 -5.93
CA ASN A 197 -35.35 -6.47 -6.72
C ASN A 197 -34.03 -6.24 -5.98
N LEU A 198 -34.05 -5.90 -4.68
CA LEU A 198 -32.83 -5.75 -3.89
C LEU A 198 -32.00 -7.02 -3.86
N LYS A 199 -32.64 -8.17 -3.61
CA LYS A 199 -31.98 -9.49 -3.64
C LYS A 199 -31.42 -9.83 -5.00
N THR A 200 -32.16 -9.54 -6.08
CA THR A 200 -31.68 -9.77 -7.46
C THR A 200 -30.40 -9.00 -7.75
N PHE A 201 -30.24 -7.81 -7.16
CA PHE A 201 -29.02 -7.02 -7.24
C PHE A 201 -27.94 -7.38 -6.20
N GLY A 202 -28.13 -8.45 -5.42
CA GLY A 202 -27.18 -8.93 -4.43
C GLY A 202 -27.10 -8.10 -3.16
N TYR A 203 -28.20 -7.41 -2.80
CA TYR A 203 -28.25 -6.63 -1.56
C TYR A 203 -29.12 -7.32 -0.50
N ASP A 204 -28.58 -7.42 0.69
CA ASP A 204 -29.34 -7.59 1.92
C ASP A 204 -29.97 -6.25 2.32
N TYR A 205 -31.14 -6.30 2.98
CA TYR A 205 -31.87 -5.11 3.35
C TYR A 205 -32.53 -5.24 4.73
N THR A 206 -32.80 -4.08 5.34
CA THR A 206 -33.72 -3.93 6.47
C THR A 206 -34.52 -2.63 6.28
N LEU A 207 -35.85 -2.75 6.37
CA LEU A 207 -36.80 -1.62 6.34
C LEU A 207 -37.24 -1.32 7.75
N TYR A 208 -37.04 -0.09 8.17
CA TYR A 208 -37.46 0.42 9.48
C TYR A 208 -38.53 1.47 9.36
N LYS A 209 -39.31 1.65 10.43
CA LYS A 209 -40.34 2.67 10.58
C LYS A 209 -40.33 3.23 12.01
N THR A 210 -40.60 4.54 12.17
CA THR A 210 -40.94 5.12 13.47
C THR A 210 -42.41 4.89 13.81
N ASN A 211 -42.75 5.02 15.07
CA ASN A 211 -44.14 5.13 15.50
C ASN A 211 -44.48 6.62 15.80
N PRO A 212 -45.75 7.07 15.70
CA PRO A 212 -46.13 8.47 15.91
C PRO A 212 -45.77 9.09 17.27
N PHE A 213 -45.47 8.26 18.30
CA PHE A 213 -45.14 8.70 19.65
C PHE A 213 -43.74 8.25 20.10
N ASP A 214 -42.98 7.69 19.18
CA ASP A 214 -41.67 7.13 19.45
C ASP A 214 -40.75 7.43 18.27
N GLU A 215 -39.66 8.13 18.52
CA GLU A 215 -38.63 8.43 17.51
C GLU A 215 -37.74 7.23 17.20
N GLU A 216 -37.89 6.11 17.93
CA GLU A 216 -37.14 4.92 17.72
C GLU A 216 -37.51 4.19 16.43
N MET A 217 -36.52 3.76 15.67
CA MET A 217 -36.70 3.02 14.42
C MET A 217 -36.93 1.54 14.72
N HIS A 218 -38.09 1.02 14.39
CA HIS A 218 -38.44 -0.40 14.56
C HIS A 218 -38.32 -1.15 13.21
N PRO A 219 -37.68 -2.33 13.19
CA PRO A 219 -37.58 -3.12 11.96
C PRO A 219 -38.95 -3.67 11.54
N ILE A 220 -39.30 -3.51 10.27
CA ILE A 220 -40.56 -3.98 9.69
C ILE A 220 -40.35 -5.29 8.95
N THR A 221 -39.32 -5.33 8.10
CA THR A 221 -38.91 -6.52 7.36
C THR A 221 -37.38 -6.48 7.10
N SER A 222 -36.77 -7.64 7.04
CA SER A 222 -35.34 -7.79 6.86
C SER A 222 -35.02 -9.07 6.11
N SER A 223 -34.01 -9.05 5.26
CA SER A 223 -33.44 -10.26 4.65
C SER A 223 -32.40 -10.93 5.52
N LYS A 224 -31.73 -10.14 6.39
CA LYS A 224 -30.66 -10.55 7.30
C LYS A 224 -30.75 -9.74 8.60
N GLY A 225 -30.30 -10.33 9.72
CA GLY A 225 -30.48 -9.70 11.05
C GLY A 225 -29.70 -8.40 11.19
N ILE A 226 -28.39 -8.40 10.96
CA ILE A 226 -27.52 -7.22 11.11
C ILE A 226 -26.77 -7.00 9.79
N LEU A 227 -26.85 -5.79 9.29
CA LEU A 227 -26.12 -5.35 8.09
C LEU A 227 -24.81 -4.69 8.50
N GLU A 228 -23.72 -5.02 7.81
CA GLU A 228 -22.40 -4.41 8.02
C GLU A 228 -22.24 -3.17 7.13
N ASP A 229 -21.95 -2.02 7.75
CA ASP A 229 -21.72 -0.73 7.08
C ASP A 229 -22.77 -0.39 6.01
N PRO A 230 -24.09 -0.38 6.33
CA PRO A 230 -25.14 -0.23 5.34
C PRO A 230 -25.19 1.18 4.76
N VAL A 231 -25.58 1.27 3.50
CA VAL A 231 -26.09 2.51 2.91
C VAL A 231 -27.55 2.67 3.32
N VAL A 232 -27.90 3.85 3.80
CA VAL A 232 -29.24 4.16 4.28
C VAL A 232 -29.91 5.27 3.49
N ALA A 233 -31.24 5.20 3.40
CA ALA A 233 -32.08 6.26 2.86
C ALA A 233 -33.28 6.45 3.75
N ASP A 234 -33.46 7.67 4.25
CA ASP A 234 -34.63 8.08 5.05
C ASP A 234 -35.68 8.71 4.12
N PHE A 235 -36.95 8.46 4.44
CA PHE A 235 -38.09 9.01 3.71
C PHE A 235 -39.36 9.04 4.58
N ASP A 236 -40.30 9.89 4.23
CA ASP A 236 -41.60 9.98 4.90
C ASP A 236 -42.68 9.40 4.01
N ALA A 237 -43.60 8.62 4.61
CA ALA A 237 -44.80 8.08 3.99
C ALA A 237 -45.84 7.76 5.06
N ALA A 238 -47.12 8.00 4.75
CA ALA A 238 -48.25 7.75 5.65
C ALA A 238 -48.08 8.39 7.05
N GLY A 239 -47.49 9.60 7.10
CA GLY A 239 -47.33 10.36 8.35
C GLY A 239 -46.27 9.84 9.32
N VAL A 240 -45.43 8.87 8.92
CA VAL A 240 -44.33 8.32 9.70
C VAL A 240 -43.02 8.33 8.91
N SER A 241 -41.90 8.35 9.63
CA SER A 241 -40.57 8.30 9.01
C SER A 241 -40.14 6.87 8.85
N TRP A 242 -39.55 6.60 7.70
CA TRP A 242 -39.04 5.30 7.29
C TRP A 242 -37.54 5.37 7.00
N ARG A 243 -36.86 4.26 7.17
CA ARG A 243 -35.46 4.07 6.78
C ARG A 243 -35.29 2.75 6.06
N LEU A 244 -34.79 2.81 4.84
CA LEU A 244 -34.32 1.63 4.14
C LEU A 244 -32.79 1.57 4.30
N ALA A 245 -32.28 0.44 4.80
CA ALA A 245 -30.87 0.13 4.90
C ALA A 245 -30.55 -1.02 3.95
N ILE A 246 -29.47 -0.91 3.17
CA ILE A 246 -29.01 -1.98 2.28
C ILE A 246 -27.50 -2.18 2.41
N ALA A 247 -27.04 -3.43 2.28
CA ALA A 247 -25.63 -3.79 2.20
C ALA A 247 -25.46 -4.97 1.23
N PRO A 248 -24.33 -5.09 0.50
CA PRO A 248 -24.09 -6.25 -0.35
C PRO A 248 -23.98 -7.54 0.47
N GLU A 249 -24.53 -8.65 -0.02
CA GLU A 249 -24.47 -9.97 0.63
C GLU A 249 -23.05 -10.43 0.92
N GLU A 250 -22.10 -10.13 0.00
CA GLU A 250 -20.69 -10.54 0.05
C GLU A 250 -19.74 -9.42 0.52
N GLY A 251 -20.30 -8.30 1.03
CA GLY A 251 -19.53 -7.10 1.42
C GLY A 251 -19.19 -6.19 0.24
N TRP A 252 -18.72 -4.96 0.55
CA TRP A 252 -18.51 -3.89 -0.43
C TRP A 252 -17.39 -4.17 -1.43
N VAL A 253 -16.39 -4.98 -1.07
CA VAL A 253 -15.28 -5.36 -1.96
C VAL A 253 -15.01 -6.85 -1.79
N GLN A 254 -15.18 -7.60 -2.86
CA GLN A 254 -14.86 -9.02 -2.85
C GLN A 254 -13.33 -9.23 -2.81
N PRO A 255 -12.80 -10.16 -1.99
CA PRO A 255 -11.37 -10.46 -1.94
C PRO A 255 -10.78 -10.85 -3.30
N SER A 256 -11.59 -11.49 -4.16
CA SER A 256 -11.20 -11.88 -5.53
C SER A 256 -10.82 -10.69 -6.41
N TYR A 257 -11.41 -9.52 -6.17
CA TYR A 257 -11.07 -8.28 -6.87
C TYR A 257 -9.67 -7.78 -6.52
N LEU A 258 -9.27 -7.87 -5.25
CA LEU A 258 -7.96 -7.37 -4.78
C LEU A 258 -6.81 -8.34 -5.04
N LEU A 259 -7.09 -9.63 -5.17
CA LEU A 259 -6.09 -10.69 -5.31
C LEU A 259 -5.10 -10.45 -6.47
N PRO A 260 -5.52 -10.09 -7.70
CA PRO A 260 -4.59 -9.82 -8.80
C PRO A 260 -3.63 -8.66 -8.50
N TYR A 261 -4.13 -7.59 -7.88
CA TYR A 261 -3.31 -6.43 -7.50
C TYR A 261 -2.30 -6.79 -6.42
N ALA A 262 -2.71 -7.58 -5.42
CA ALA A 262 -1.84 -8.06 -4.36
C ALA A 262 -0.73 -8.97 -4.90
N LEU A 263 -1.05 -9.92 -5.78
CA LEU A 263 -0.08 -10.84 -6.40
C LEU A 263 0.90 -10.08 -7.31
N PHE A 264 0.41 -9.17 -8.13
CA PHE A 264 1.27 -8.36 -9.00
C PHE A 264 2.17 -7.43 -8.17
N GLY A 265 1.63 -6.79 -7.14
CA GLY A 265 2.41 -5.95 -6.23
C GLY A 265 3.48 -6.75 -5.49
N LEU A 266 3.16 -7.95 -5.00
CA LEU A 266 4.14 -8.85 -4.37
C LEU A 266 5.25 -9.25 -5.34
N PHE A 267 4.91 -9.56 -6.59
CA PHE A 267 5.90 -9.82 -7.64
C PHE A 267 6.87 -8.65 -7.82
N LEU A 268 6.35 -7.41 -7.88
CA LEU A 268 7.19 -6.22 -8.00
C LEU A 268 8.10 -6.00 -6.77
N VAL A 269 7.61 -6.25 -5.57
CA VAL A 269 8.41 -6.18 -4.33
C VAL A 269 9.55 -7.18 -4.37
N LEU A 270 9.29 -8.42 -4.76
CA LEU A 270 10.31 -9.47 -4.87
C LEU A 270 11.33 -9.14 -5.95
N LEU A 271 10.88 -8.64 -7.11
CA LEU A 271 11.75 -8.23 -8.20
C LEU A 271 12.69 -7.08 -7.78
N LEU A 272 12.16 -6.05 -7.14
CA LEU A 272 12.94 -4.91 -6.65
C LEU A 272 13.97 -5.34 -5.61
N THR A 273 13.56 -6.23 -4.70
CA THR A 273 14.44 -6.79 -3.67
C THR A 273 15.60 -7.59 -4.30
N LEU A 274 15.28 -8.43 -5.29
CA LEU A 274 16.27 -9.21 -6.04
C LEU A 274 17.23 -8.30 -6.82
N LEU A 275 16.72 -7.30 -7.51
CA LEU A 275 17.54 -6.31 -8.23
C LEU A 275 18.50 -5.58 -7.29
N THR A 276 18.01 -5.13 -6.14
CA THR A 276 18.85 -4.49 -5.11
C THR A 276 19.97 -5.42 -4.65
N TYR A 277 19.65 -6.68 -4.38
CA TYR A 277 20.63 -7.69 -3.97
C TYR A 277 21.69 -7.91 -5.07
N MET A 278 21.28 -8.03 -6.33
CA MET A 278 22.20 -8.23 -7.47
C MET A 278 23.11 -7.01 -7.71
N VAL A 279 22.58 -5.79 -7.59
CA VAL A 279 23.39 -4.57 -7.72
C VAL A 279 24.47 -4.50 -6.65
N LEU A 280 24.12 -4.83 -5.39
CA LEU A 280 25.10 -4.86 -4.29
C LEU A 280 26.18 -5.94 -4.49
N LEU A 281 25.82 -7.11 -5.02
CA LEU A 281 26.80 -8.16 -5.37
C LEU A 281 27.75 -7.69 -6.47
N LEU A 282 27.24 -7.13 -7.56
CA LEU A 282 28.05 -6.64 -8.66
C LEU A 282 29.00 -5.50 -8.23
N ALA A 283 28.58 -4.67 -7.28
CA ALA A 283 29.43 -3.62 -6.72
C ALA A 283 30.60 -4.20 -5.92
N GLU A 284 30.37 -5.28 -5.15
CA GLU A 284 31.45 -5.99 -4.43
C GLU A 284 32.46 -6.62 -5.40
N ASP A 285 31.98 -7.31 -6.43
CA ASP A 285 32.86 -7.95 -7.42
C ASP A 285 33.70 -6.91 -8.15
N ARG A 286 33.16 -5.78 -8.55
CA ARG A 286 33.91 -4.68 -9.17
C ARG A 286 35.00 -4.12 -8.26
N ALA A 287 34.72 -3.97 -6.97
CA ALA A 287 35.70 -3.48 -5.99
C ALA A 287 36.88 -4.48 -5.84
N LEU A 288 36.59 -5.79 -5.83
CA LEU A 288 37.59 -6.83 -5.80
C LEU A 288 38.45 -6.81 -7.08
N PHE A 289 37.86 -6.76 -8.25
CA PHE A 289 38.57 -6.69 -9.53
C PHE A 289 39.46 -5.43 -9.64
N SER A 290 38.96 -4.27 -9.17
CA SER A 290 39.77 -3.04 -9.13
C SER A 290 41.02 -3.18 -8.30
N ASN A 291 40.94 -3.79 -7.11
CA ASN A 291 42.10 -3.99 -6.23
C ASN A 291 43.13 -4.97 -6.81
N ILE A 292 42.71 -6.05 -7.47
CA ILE A 292 43.59 -6.99 -8.16
C ILE A 292 44.29 -6.31 -9.34
N SER A 293 43.64 -5.39 -10.03
CA SER A 293 44.17 -4.64 -11.17
C SER A 293 45.18 -3.55 -10.81
N LEU A 294 45.43 -3.23 -9.52
CA LEU A 294 46.36 -2.18 -9.07
C LEU A 294 47.71 -2.74 -8.59
N ARG A 295 47.88 -4.04 -8.63
CA ARG A 295 49.15 -4.68 -8.22
C ARG A 295 49.83 -5.37 -9.38
N ASP A 296 51.18 -5.38 -9.36
CA ASP A 296 52.00 -6.17 -10.24
C ASP A 296 51.94 -7.64 -9.83
N GLN A 297 51.61 -8.52 -10.77
CA GLN A 297 51.41 -9.95 -10.50
C GLN A 297 52.68 -10.69 -10.09
N LEU A 298 53.87 -10.23 -10.54
CA LEU A 298 55.15 -10.89 -10.25
C LEU A 298 55.66 -10.51 -8.86
N THR A 299 55.66 -9.21 -8.56
CA THR A 299 56.31 -8.65 -7.37
C THR A 299 55.37 -8.38 -6.20
N GLY A 300 54.06 -8.30 -6.45
CA GLY A 300 53.06 -7.93 -5.45
C GLY A 300 53.08 -6.44 -5.04
N LEU A 301 53.96 -5.63 -5.64
CA LEU A 301 54.00 -4.18 -5.48
C LEU A 301 52.80 -3.53 -6.18
N TYR A 302 52.61 -2.23 -5.97
CA TYR A 302 51.68 -1.48 -6.79
C TYR A 302 52.22 -1.38 -8.24
N ASN A 303 51.31 -1.45 -9.22
CA ASN A 303 51.70 -1.36 -10.64
C ASN A 303 51.70 0.09 -11.15
N VAL A 304 52.09 0.27 -12.40
CA VAL A 304 52.13 1.57 -13.09
C VAL A 304 50.78 2.29 -13.05
N ARG A 305 49.68 1.56 -13.14
CA ARG A 305 48.32 2.17 -13.06
C ARG A 305 48.06 2.78 -11.70
N CYS A 306 48.38 2.07 -10.63
CA CYS A 306 48.28 2.60 -9.26
C CYS A 306 49.19 3.81 -9.05
N PHE A 307 50.40 3.77 -9.62
CA PHE A 307 51.35 4.88 -9.58
C PHE A 307 50.74 6.16 -10.20
N GLU A 308 50.17 6.08 -11.40
CA GLU A 308 49.56 7.23 -12.08
C GLU A 308 48.30 7.75 -11.32
N GLU A 309 47.46 6.86 -10.78
CA GLU A 309 46.28 7.23 -9.97
C GLU A 309 46.71 7.92 -8.67
N ASP A 310 47.68 7.39 -7.96
CA ASP A 310 48.20 7.95 -6.69
C ASP A 310 48.93 9.27 -6.94
N MET A 311 49.76 9.36 -7.97
CA MET A 311 50.44 10.59 -8.38
C MET A 311 49.44 11.71 -8.70
N ALA A 312 48.41 11.45 -9.53
CA ALA A 312 47.38 12.43 -9.82
C ALA A 312 46.61 12.88 -8.58
N THR A 313 46.41 11.96 -7.62
CA THR A 313 45.72 12.28 -6.35
C THR A 313 46.62 13.15 -5.43
N LEU A 314 47.92 12.82 -5.31
CA LEU A 314 48.85 13.59 -4.50
C LEU A 314 49.07 15.00 -5.04
N VAL A 315 49.15 15.14 -6.36
CA VAL A 315 49.19 16.45 -7.06
C VAL A 315 47.93 17.26 -6.74
N ARG A 316 46.76 16.69 -6.97
CA ARG A 316 45.47 17.39 -6.74
C ARG A 316 45.30 17.83 -5.28
N THR A 317 45.86 17.09 -4.33
CA THR A 317 45.75 17.37 -2.90
C THR A 317 46.90 18.16 -2.34
N ASN A 318 47.86 18.62 -3.16
CA ASN A 318 49.13 19.27 -2.76
C ASN A 318 49.91 18.46 -1.73
N LYS A 319 49.96 17.14 -1.87
CA LYS A 319 50.66 16.22 -1.00
C LYS A 319 51.80 15.48 -1.67
N LEU A 320 52.14 15.82 -2.90
CA LEU A 320 53.31 15.30 -3.56
C LEU A 320 54.53 16.11 -3.10
N HIS A 321 55.41 15.49 -2.33
CA HIS A 321 56.63 16.13 -1.82
C HIS A 321 57.89 15.64 -2.51
N GLY A 322 57.85 14.51 -3.19
CA GLY A 322 58.96 14.04 -4.00
C GLY A 322 58.72 12.69 -4.65
N ILE A 323 59.64 12.32 -5.50
CA ILE A 323 59.60 11.09 -6.29
C ILE A 323 60.99 10.45 -6.36
N PHE A 324 61.04 9.13 -6.30
CA PHE A 324 62.21 8.32 -6.66
C PHE A 324 61.89 7.51 -7.89
N TYR A 325 62.85 7.44 -8.83
CA TYR A 325 62.91 6.49 -9.91
C TYR A 325 64.07 5.54 -9.69
N ILE A 326 63.88 4.27 -9.92
CA ILE A 326 64.85 3.22 -9.58
C ILE A 326 64.86 2.20 -10.72
N ASP A 327 66.06 1.80 -11.13
CA ASP A 327 66.26 0.82 -12.18
C ASP A 327 67.29 -0.25 -11.71
N VAL A 328 67.07 -1.51 -12.10
CA VAL A 328 67.99 -2.62 -11.77
C VAL A 328 69.06 -2.71 -12.79
N ASN A 329 70.37 -2.43 -12.37
CA ASN A 329 71.52 -2.42 -13.26
C ASN A 329 71.78 -3.80 -13.89
N LYS A 330 71.99 -3.77 -15.23
CA LYS A 330 72.28 -4.96 -16.01
C LYS A 330 71.24 -6.08 -15.92
N PHE A 331 69.99 -5.76 -15.67
CA PHE A 331 68.92 -6.76 -15.56
C PHE A 331 68.76 -7.62 -16.81
N LYS A 332 68.95 -7.03 -18.00
CA LYS A 332 68.95 -7.79 -19.25
C LYS A 332 70.06 -8.86 -19.25
N HIS A 333 71.25 -8.51 -18.79
CA HIS A 333 72.38 -9.47 -18.69
C HIS A 333 72.04 -10.61 -17.73
N ILE A 334 71.36 -10.35 -16.63
CA ILE A 334 70.86 -11.38 -15.70
C ILE A 334 69.95 -12.36 -16.42
N ASN A 335 68.94 -11.82 -17.16
CA ASN A 335 68.03 -12.64 -17.96
C ASN A 335 68.77 -13.49 -19.02
N ASP A 336 69.72 -12.87 -19.73
CA ASP A 336 70.39 -13.52 -20.81
C ASP A 336 71.38 -14.61 -20.27
N THR A 337 71.97 -14.43 -19.08
CA THR A 337 72.93 -15.35 -18.48
C THR A 337 72.28 -16.47 -17.66
N TYR A 338 71.25 -16.14 -16.88
CA TYR A 338 70.71 -17.08 -15.87
C TYR A 338 69.29 -17.50 -16.19
N GLY A 339 68.66 -16.93 -17.27
CA GLY A 339 67.36 -17.20 -17.72
C GLY A 339 66.25 -16.34 -17.02
N HIS A 340 65.10 -16.22 -17.66
CA HIS A 340 64.00 -15.39 -17.18
C HIS A 340 63.47 -15.76 -15.78
N ARG A 341 63.60 -17.05 -15.37
CA ARG A 341 63.20 -17.44 -14.00
C ARG A 341 64.11 -16.80 -12.95
N ALA A 342 65.41 -16.71 -13.21
CA ALA A 342 66.35 -16.03 -12.31
C ALA A 342 66.04 -14.51 -12.27
N GLY A 343 65.76 -13.91 -13.42
CA GLY A 343 65.30 -12.52 -13.48
C GLY A 343 63.99 -12.25 -12.69
N ASP A 344 63.01 -13.14 -12.79
CA ASP A 344 61.80 -13.07 -11.98
C ASP A 344 62.05 -13.13 -10.48
N ASP A 345 62.94 -14.02 -10.04
CA ASP A 345 63.35 -14.15 -8.65
C ASP A 345 64.12 -12.90 -8.18
N VAL A 346 64.99 -12.33 -9.03
CA VAL A 346 65.65 -11.05 -8.78
C VAL A 346 64.64 -9.93 -8.59
N LEU A 347 63.62 -9.79 -9.47
CA LEU A 347 62.59 -8.74 -9.35
C LEU A 347 61.76 -8.89 -8.08
N LYS A 348 61.41 -10.11 -7.67
CA LYS A 348 60.71 -10.37 -6.40
C LYS A 348 61.55 -9.95 -5.20
N GLU A 349 62.83 -10.30 -5.21
CA GLU A 349 63.76 -9.94 -4.12
C GLU A 349 64.02 -8.42 -4.08
N VAL A 350 64.19 -7.78 -5.24
CA VAL A 350 64.26 -6.31 -5.38
C VAL A 350 63.06 -5.65 -4.74
N ALA A 351 61.85 -6.11 -5.10
CA ALA A 351 60.62 -5.59 -4.55
C ALA A 351 60.54 -5.74 -3.02
N LEU A 352 60.97 -6.89 -2.48
CA LEU A 352 60.97 -7.14 -1.05
C LEU A 352 61.94 -6.19 -0.33
N ARG A 353 63.20 -6.07 -0.81
CA ARG A 353 64.21 -5.19 -0.23
C ARG A 353 63.84 -3.71 -0.27
N MET A 354 63.22 -3.24 -1.38
CA MET A 354 62.72 -1.87 -1.49
C MET A 354 61.62 -1.61 -0.47
N LYS A 355 60.67 -2.54 -0.33
CA LYS A 355 59.59 -2.42 0.64
C LYS A 355 60.11 -2.40 2.09
N ASP A 356 61.15 -3.15 2.41
CA ASP A 356 61.74 -3.18 3.73
C ASP A 356 62.61 -1.95 4.03
N ALA A 357 63.18 -1.34 2.97
CA ALA A 357 64.05 -0.17 3.10
C ALA A 357 63.32 1.17 3.18
N CYS A 358 62.02 1.20 2.78
CA CYS A 358 61.25 2.42 2.60
C CYS A 358 59.86 2.30 3.22
N GLU A 359 59.41 3.36 3.90
CA GLU A 359 58.06 3.44 4.52
C GLU A 359 56.99 3.92 3.53
N PHE A 360 57.39 4.37 2.35
CA PHE A 360 56.46 4.86 1.31
C PHE A 360 56.02 3.72 0.37
N ASN A 361 54.95 3.97 -0.38
CA ASN A 361 54.48 3.02 -1.37
C ASN A 361 55.52 2.84 -2.48
N VAL A 362 55.87 1.60 -2.78
CA VAL A 362 56.74 1.20 -3.86
C VAL A 362 55.90 0.70 -5.02
N TYR A 363 56.20 1.18 -6.21
CA TYR A 363 55.52 0.86 -7.46
C TYR A 363 56.49 0.16 -8.42
N ARG A 364 56.02 -0.80 -9.19
CA ARG A 364 56.72 -1.33 -10.35
C ARG A 364 56.12 -0.71 -11.62
N LEU A 365 56.90 0.03 -12.36
CA LEU A 365 56.43 0.73 -13.57
C LEU A 365 56.41 -0.17 -14.80
N GLY A 366 57.38 -1.10 -14.89
CA GLY A 366 57.48 -2.08 -15.95
C GLY A 366 58.92 -2.66 -16.00
N GLY A 367 59.08 -3.85 -16.54
CA GLY A 367 60.41 -4.47 -16.64
C GLY A 367 61.16 -4.47 -15.33
N ASP A 368 62.26 -3.75 -15.28
CA ASP A 368 63.20 -3.54 -14.19
C ASP A 368 63.10 -2.17 -13.50
N GLU A 369 62.07 -1.38 -13.86
CA GLU A 369 61.84 -0.02 -13.36
C GLU A 369 60.85 0.01 -12.20
N PHE A 370 61.23 0.77 -11.16
CA PHE A 370 60.45 0.99 -9.95
C PHE A 370 60.35 2.48 -9.62
N ALA A 371 59.34 2.86 -8.86
CA ALA A 371 59.17 4.22 -8.35
C ALA A 371 58.67 4.25 -6.92
N ILE A 372 58.88 5.39 -6.25
CA ILE A 372 58.33 5.70 -4.94
C ILE A 372 57.77 7.11 -4.97
N LEU A 373 56.55 7.30 -4.45
CA LEU A 373 55.98 8.62 -4.24
C LEU A 373 56.06 9.02 -2.79
N VAL A 374 56.69 10.18 -2.53
CA VAL A 374 56.80 10.75 -1.18
C VAL A 374 55.64 11.68 -0.94
N ASN A 375 54.78 11.30 0.01
CA ASN A 375 53.56 11.99 0.36
C ASN A 375 53.61 12.74 1.70
N GLN A 376 54.80 12.94 2.24
CA GLN A 376 55.06 13.66 3.48
C GLN A 376 56.18 14.68 3.23
N ASP A 377 56.05 15.81 3.91
CA ASP A 377 57.11 16.82 3.91
C ASP A 377 58.31 16.31 4.75
N ILE A 378 59.37 15.90 4.08
CA ILE A 378 60.60 15.41 4.66
C ILE A 378 61.79 16.28 4.22
N LYS A 379 62.81 16.42 5.09
CA LYS A 379 64.02 17.18 4.74
C LYS A 379 64.81 16.53 3.61
N GLU A 380 65.51 17.33 2.83
CA GLU A 380 66.42 16.85 1.76
C GLU A 380 67.33 15.73 2.23
N SER A 381 67.98 15.84 3.40
CA SER A 381 68.79 14.79 3.97
C SER A 381 68.10 13.43 4.19
N ALA A 382 66.77 13.42 4.24
CA ALA A 382 65.98 12.19 4.32
C ALA A 382 65.91 11.47 2.97
N TYR A 383 65.88 12.20 1.83
CA TYR A 383 65.94 11.60 0.50
C TYR A 383 67.28 10.89 0.27
N GLU A 384 68.42 11.54 0.64
CA GLU A 384 69.74 10.92 0.63
C GLU A 384 69.80 9.67 1.53
N THR A 385 69.22 9.77 2.74
CA THR A 385 69.18 8.64 3.69
C THR A 385 68.38 7.46 3.12
N ILE A 386 67.21 7.72 2.46
CA ILE A 386 66.38 6.70 1.82
C ILE A 386 67.17 6.06 0.65
N ALA A 387 67.78 6.85 -0.21
CA ALA A 387 68.59 6.37 -1.31
C ALA A 387 69.78 5.51 -0.80
N ALA A 388 70.48 5.96 0.23
CA ALA A 388 71.57 5.22 0.84
C ALA A 388 71.13 3.89 1.49
N LYS A 389 70.01 3.89 2.19
CA LYS A 389 69.42 2.65 2.74
C LYS A 389 69.00 1.68 1.65
N MET A 390 68.40 2.13 0.56
CA MET A 390 68.11 1.31 -0.59
C MET A 390 69.37 0.73 -1.20
N THR A 391 70.39 1.53 -1.56
CA THR A 391 71.62 1.07 -2.11
C THR A 391 72.31 0.02 -1.19
N LYS A 392 72.31 0.25 0.11
CA LYS A 392 72.84 -0.68 1.11
C LYS A 392 72.07 -2.01 1.15
N ALA A 393 70.77 -2.02 0.93
CA ALA A 393 69.97 -3.24 0.90
C ALA A 393 70.36 -4.19 -0.26
N PHE A 394 71.04 -3.67 -1.29
CA PHE A 394 71.49 -4.43 -2.44
C PHE A 394 72.99 -4.87 -2.33
N ASN A 395 73.65 -4.55 -1.26
CA ASN A 395 75.04 -5.08 -0.99
C ASN A 395 75.04 -6.56 -0.60
N ARG A 396 73.95 -7.25 -0.60
CA ARG A 396 73.79 -8.67 -0.35
C ARG A 396 73.41 -9.39 -1.63
N SER A 397 74.05 -10.54 -1.88
CA SER A 397 73.70 -11.36 -3.05
C SER A 397 72.27 -11.87 -2.99
N ILE A 398 71.71 -12.13 -4.17
CA ILE A 398 70.39 -12.78 -4.37
C ILE A 398 70.67 -14.23 -4.80
N VAL A 399 69.98 -15.17 -4.16
CA VAL A 399 70.07 -16.58 -4.47
C VAL A 399 68.83 -17.00 -5.29
N SER A 400 69.10 -17.53 -6.49
CA SER A 400 67.99 -18.13 -7.31
C SER A 400 68.51 -19.53 -7.76
N GLY A 401 67.90 -20.58 -7.21
CA GLY A 401 68.33 -21.94 -7.40
C GLY A 401 69.80 -22.15 -6.89
N SER A 402 70.75 -22.55 -7.77
CA SER A 402 72.19 -22.69 -7.47
C SER A 402 72.97 -21.41 -7.72
N ASN A 403 72.37 -20.35 -8.21
CA ASN A 403 73.08 -19.14 -8.63
C ASN A 403 73.05 -18.09 -7.52
N ASN A 404 74.21 -17.49 -7.25
CA ASN A 404 74.34 -16.39 -6.31
C ASN A 404 74.77 -15.13 -7.07
N MET A 405 73.91 -14.16 -7.12
CA MET A 405 74.04 -13.00 -7.99
C MET A 405 74.19 -11.73 -7.14
N MET A 406 75.15 -10.90 -7.46
CA MET A 406 75.22 -9.53 -6.94
C MET A 406 74.49 -8.63 -7.92
N ILE A 407 73.56 -7.87 -7.36
CA ILE A 407 72.84 -6.88 -8.14
C ILE A 407 73.05 -5.49 -7.54
N SER A 408 72.93 -4.48 -8.35
CA SER A 408 72.89 -3.07 -7.94
C SER A 408 71.72 -2.37 -8.57
N ILE A 409 71.39 -1.24 -8.03
CA ILE A 409 70.32 -0.39 -8.52
C ILE A 409 70.88 1.00 -8.79
N SER A 410 70.27 1.69 -9.77
CA SER A 410 70.44 3.11 -10.01
C SER A 410 69.25 3.86 -9.49
N ILE A 411 69.45 4.92 -8.72
CA ILE A 411 68.42 5.69 -8.03
C ILE A 411 68.53 7.16 -8.40
N GLY A 412 67.46 7.76 -8.84
CA GLY A 412 67.32 9.19 -8.97
C GLY A 412 66.13 9.66 -8.12
N TYR A 413 66.25 10.80 -7.54
CA TYR A 413 65.15 11.39 -6.79
C TYR A 413 65.07 12.89 -7.03
N ALA A 414 63.84 13.43 -6.90
CA ALA A 414 63.56 14.87 -6.94
C ALA A 414 62.55 15.21 -5.88
N PHE A 415 62.65 16.40 -5.28
CA PHE A 415 61.76 16.83 -4.23
C PHE A 415 61.25 18.26 -4.44
N TYR A 416 60.05 18.45 -3.94
CA TYR A 416 59.36 19.75 -4.00
C TYR A 416 59.71 20.60 -2.77
N PRO A 417 59.90 21.95 -2.89
CA PRO A 417 59.85 22.69 -4.15
C PRO A 417 61.20 22.88 -4.86
N ASP A 418 62.28 22.42 -4.27
CA ASP A 418 63.67 22.79 -4.67
C ASP A 418 64.08 22.30 -6.06
N ASP A 419 63.68 21.09 -6.43
CA ASP A 419 63.96 20.53 -7.76
C ASP A 419 62.90 20.89 -8.82
N GLY A 420 61.73 21.41 -8.37
CA GLY A 420 60.67 21.81 -9.27
C GLY A 420 59.34 22.03 -8.56
N THR A 421 58.47 22.83 -9.16
CA THR A 421 57.13 23.11 -8.65
C THR A 421 56.02 22.40 -9.43
N ASP A 422 56.38 21.79 -10.53
CA ASP A 422 55.52 20.99 -11.40
C ASP A 422 55.83 19.49 -11.25
N PRO A 423 54.83 18.63 -11.05
CA PRO A 423 55.01 17.17 -10.98
C PRO A 423 55.75 16.56 -12.16
N GLN A 424 55.55 17.10 -13.36
CA GLN A 424 56.26 16.66 -14.57
C GLN A 424 57.77 16.96 -14.48
N GLN A 425 58.14 18.14 -13.98
CA GLN A 425 59.53 18.51 -13.77
C GLN A 425 60.21 17.59 -12.73
N LEU A 426 59.54 17.31 -11.60
CA LEU A 426 60.06 16.37 -10.59
C LEU A 426 60.29 14.99 -11.18
N ARG A 427 59.39 14.52 -12.03
CA ARG A 427 59.48 13.24 -12.74
C ARG A 427 60.71 13.21 -13.65
N GLU A 428 60.84 14.24 -14.50
CA GLU A 428 61.96 14.34 -15.45
C GLU A 428 63.31 14.46 -14.73
N ILE A 429 63.42 15.20 -13.63
CA ILE A 429 64.66 15.37 -12.87
C ILE A 429 65.01 14.08 -12.15
N ALA A 430 64.06 13.39 -11.54
CA ALA A 430 64.33 12.12 -10.88
C ALA A 430 64.81 11.04 -11.88
N ASP A 431 64.13 10.95 -13.04
CA ASP A 431 64.50 10.04 -14.11
C ASP A 431 65.92 10.36 -14.69
N GLN A 432 66.21 11.62 -14.94
CA GLN A 432 67.52 12.05 -15.43
C GLN A 432 68.64 11.74 -14.43
N ARG A 433 68.41 11.94 -13.15
CA ARG A 433 69.38 11.60 -12.09
C ARG A 433 69.59 10.09 -11.98
N MET A 434 68.55 9.30 -12.11
CA MET A 434 68.64 7.84 -12.16
C MET A 434 69.47 7.38 -13.37
N TYR A 435 69.19 7.96 -14.54
CA TYR A 435 69.90 7.67 -15.77
C TYR A 435 71.40 8.03 -15.68
N ASN A 436 71.72 9.18 -15.12
CA ASN A 436 73.13 9.61 -14.92
C ASN A 436 73.85 8.66 -13.96
N MET A 437 73.25 8.16 -12.93
CA MET A 437 73.77 7.17 -12.01
C MET A 437 73.99 5.84 -12.73
N LYS A 438 73.09 5.43 -13.60
CA LYS A 438 73.16 4.22 -14.41
C LYS A 438 74.34 4.30 -15.42
N GLU A 439 74.58 5.44 -16.07
CA GLU A 439 75.73 5.65 -16.96
C GLU A 439 77.05 5.63 -16.20
N ALA A 440 77.15 6.29 -15.05
CA ALA A 440 78.31 6.26 -14.20
C ALA A 440 78.71 4.79 -13.79
N TYR A 441 77.68 4.00 -13.39
CA TYR A 441 77.85 2.60 -13.06
C TYR A 441 78.36 1.78 -14.25
N HIS A 442 77.92 2.07 -15.50
CA HIS A 442 78.41 1.39 -16.69
C HIS A 442 79.81 1.77 -17.02
N ALA A 443 80.21 3.03 -16.84
CA ALA A 443 81.60 3.53 -17.12
C ALA A 443 82.64 2.99 -16.11
N GLU A 444 82.23 2.73 -14.86
CA GLU A 444 83.13 2.13 -13.87
C GLU A 444 83.37 0.63 -14.08
N MET A 445 82.58 -0.03 -14.87
CA MET A 445 82.65 -1.48 -15.10
C MET A 445 83.26 -1.87 -16.47
N GLU A 446 83.53 -0.91 -17.36
CA GLU A 446 84.33 -1.05 -18.58
C GLU A 446 85.78 -0.80 -18.27
#